data_42f5f27689c192bfe83d5ef1de70ec7a
#
_entry.id   42f5f27689c192bfe83d5ef1de70ec7a
#
_cell.length_a   1.000
_cell.length_b   1.000
_cell.length_c   1.000
_cell.angle_alpha   90.00
_cell.angle_beta   90.00
_cell.angle_gamma   90.00
#
_symmetry.space_group_name_H-M   'P 1'
#
loop_
_entity.id
_entity.type
_entity.pdbx_description
1 polymer ?
#
loop_
_entity_poly.entity_id
_entity_poly.type
_entity_poly.pdbx_seq_one_letter_code
_entity_poly.pdbx_strand_id
1 'polypeptide(L)'
;PTAAPRESPPPARTSSPATDSPVPSEWGSPSPVPPFIEAATWGDSDYGVTLEVAPSTAGRQAWGDDDSRTAWREVVRLVPEADSPGMWEQFDCHWTWARLLEPDKPTWNLEPWRPVVSPERMLAEGCNPGGPEV
;
A
#
# COMPACT_ATOMS: atom_id res chain seq x y z
N PRO A 1 51.61 -5.02 42.03
CA PRO A 1 51.16 -5.01 41.65
C PRO A 1 50.15 -4.96 40.98
N THR A 2 50.02 -4.98 40.95
CA THR A 2 49.40 -5.13 40.53
C THR A 2 48.48 -5.05 39.79
N ALA A 3 48.34 -5.09 39.70
CA ALA A 3 47.69 -5.18 39.10
C ALA A 3 46.76 -5.23 38.47
N ALA A 4 46.52 -5.22 38.46
CA ALA A 4 45.74 -5.39 37.91
C ALA A 4 44.89 -5.37 37.34
N PRO A 5 44.81 -5.46 37.19
CA PRO A 5 44.00 -5.50 36.57
C PRO A 5 42.92 -5.43 36.08
N ARG A 6 42.77 -5.32 36.07
CA ARG A 6 41.87 -5.35 35.69
C ARG A 6 40.97 -5.40 35.01
N GLU A 7 40.85 -5.36 34.76
CA GLU A 7 40.09 -5.48 34.18
C GLU A 7 39.24 -5.74 33.61
N SER A 8 39.05 -5.75 33.57
CA SER A 8 38.29 -6.01 32.95
C SER A 8 37.46 -6.08 32.45
N PRO A 9 37.13 -6.19 32.22
CA PRO A 9 36.27 -6.21 31.51
C PRO A 9 35.35 -6.22 31.09
N PRO A 10 35.07 -6.24 31.02
CA PRO A 10 34.16 -6.27 30.43
C PRO A 10 33.32 -6.36 29.94
N PRO A 11 33.09 -6.46 29.99
CA PRO A 11 32.25 -6.57 29.35
C PRO A 11 31.37 -6.59 28.76
N ALA A 12 31.27 -6.63 28.92
CA ALA A 12 30.55 -6.71 28.24
C ALA A 12 29.70 -6.48 27.71
N ARG A 13 29.63 -6.31 27.70
CA ARG A 13 28.92 -6.03 27.09
C ARG A 13 28.20 -6.37 26.36
N THR A 14 28.14 -6.57 26.51
CA THR A 14 27.58 -6.89 25.88
C THR A 14 26.69 -6.90 25.49
N SER A 15 26.54 -6.86 25.70
CA SER A 15 25.79 -6.88 25.29
C SER A 15 25.06 -7.05 24.70
N SER A 16 24.96 -7.23 24.65
CA SER A 16 24.29 -7.40 23.99
C SER A 16 23.38 -7.52 23.70
N PRO A 17 23.17 -7.66 23.92
CA PRO A 17 22.26 -7.95 23.55
C PRO A 17 21.42 -7.51 22.98
N ALA A 18 21.45 -7.40 23.06
CA ALA A 18 20.87 -7.09 22.52
C ALA A 18 20.38 -7.10 21.70
N THR A 19 20.38 -7.28 21.53
CA THR A 19 20.03 -7.23 20.77
C THR A 19 19.12 -7.29 20.29
N ASP A 20 18.77 -7.48 20.54
CA ASP A 20 17.81 -7.60 20.17
C ASP A 20 17.03 -6.74 20.05
N SER A 21 17.22 -6.39 20.10
CA SER A 21 16.57 -5.59 20.03
C SER A 21 16.04 -5.03 19.26
N PRO A 22 15.68 -4.68 19.56
CA PRO A 22 14.77 -4.38 18.55
C PRO A 22 15.30 -3.35 17.70
N VAL A 23 15.13 -3.58 16.50
CA VAL A 23 15.54 -2.64 15.53
C VAL A 23 14.72 -1.40 15.64
N PRO A 24 15.28 -0.29 15.30
CA PRO A 24 14.53 0.93 15.20
C PRO A 24 13.42 0.76 14.18
N SER A 25 12.24 1.16 14.55
CA SER A 25 11.09 0.89 13.73
C SER A 25 11.16 1.56 12.38
N GLU A 26 11.74 2.74 12.31
CA GLU A 26 11.84 3.43 11.04
C GLU A 26 12.76 2.74 10.06
N TRP A 27 13.59 1.81 10.51
CA TRP A 27 14.52 1.09 9.65
C TRP A 27 14.05 -0.30 9.32
N GLY A 28 13.52 -1.00 10.29
CA GLY A 28 13.31 -2.40 10.16
C GLY A 28 11.90 -2.87 10.32
N SER A 29 10.95 -1.97 10.50
CA SER A 29 9.57 -2.38 10.64
C SER A 29 9.07 -2.99 9.34
N PRO A 30 8.48 -4.16 9.40
CA PRO A 30 7.87 -4.72 8.20
C PRO A 30 6.66 -3.89 7.81
N SER A 31 6.28 -4.00 6.55
CA SER A 31 5.02 -3.45 6.09
C SER A 31 3.88 -4.11 6.87
N PRO A 32 2.77 -3.42 7.08
CA PRO A 32 1.60 -4.06 7.67
C PRO A 32 1.17 -5.29 6.87
N VAL A 33 0.53 -6.23 7.55
CA VAL A 33 0.13 -7.48 6.91
C VAL A 33 -1.28 -7.38 6.36
N PRO A 34 -1.60 -8.17 5.31
CA PRO A 34 -2.97 -8.23 4.78
C PRO A 34 -3.96 -8.67 5.85
N PRO A 35 -5.27 -8.39 5.65
CA PRO A 35 -5.83 -7.89 4.38
C PRO A 35 -5.63 -6.39 4.22
N PHE A 36 -5.36 -6.00 2.98
CA PHE A 36 -5.17 -4.61 2.61
C PHE A 36 -6.45 -3.96 2.10
N ILE A 37 -7.44 -4.76 1.73
CA ILE A 37 -8.70 -4.27 1.16
C ILE A 37 -9.83 -4.68 2.09
N GLU A 38 -10.60 -3.69 2.52
CA GLU A 38 -11.72 -3.91 3.42
C GLU A 38 -12.98 -4.32 2.67
N ALA A 39 -13.21 -3.70 1.51
CA ALA A 39 -14.40 -3.96 0.73
C ALA A 39 -14.20 -3.51 -0.71
N ALA A 40 -14.95 -4.12 -1.62
CA ALA A 40 -14.99 -3.70 -3.01
C ALA A 40 -16.42 -3.90 -3.48
N THR A 41 -17.08 -2.82 -3.93
CA THR A 41 -18.49 -2.82 -4.20
C THR A 41 -18.78 -2.06 -5.49
N TRP A 42 -19.55 -2.67 -6.39
CA TRP A 42 -19.98 -1.99 -7.60
C TRP A 42 -21.03 -0.95 -7.28
N GLY A 43 -20.92 0.20 -7.95
CA GLY A 43 -21.91 1.27 -7.89
C GLY A 43 -22.12 1.84 -9.28
N ASP A 44 -23.04 2.77 -9.38
CA ASP A 44 -23.36 3.42 -10.64
C ASP A 44 -23.05 4.91 -10.57
N SER A 45 -22.67 5.47 -11.71
CA SER A 45 -22.52 6.91 -11.86
C SER A 45 -23.16 7.33 -13.16
N ASP A 46 -23.19 8.64 -13.39
CA ASP A 46 -23.73 9.17 -14.65
C ASP A 46 -22.91 8.75 -15.86
N TYR A 47 -21.69 8.28 -15.64
CA TYR A 47 -20.76 7.92 -16.71
C TYR A 47 -20.60 6.41 -16.86
N GLY A 48 -21.19 5.61 -15.99
CA GLY A 48 -21.08 4.16 -16.05
C GLY A 48 -20.85 3.58 -14.68
N VAL A 49 -20.51 2.29 -14.64
CA VAL A 49 -20.30 1.61 -13.37
C VAL A 49 -18.97 2.04 -12.77
N THR A 50 -18.91 2.00 -11.45
CA THR A 50 -17.67 2.25 -10.72
C THR A 50 -17.50 1.18 -9.67
N LEU A 51 -16.27 0.73 -9.48
CA LEU A 51 -15.94 -0.19 -8.42
C LEU A 51 -15.35 0.63 -7.27
N GLU A 52 -16.05 0.66 -6.16
CA GLU A 52 -15.62 1.40 -4.97
C GLU A 52 -14.79 0.48 -4.11
N VAL A 53 -13.50 0.72 -4.10
CA VAL A 53 -12.54 -0.10 -3.34
C VAL A 53 -12.18 0.63 -2.07
N ALA A 54 -12.49 0.02 -0.93
CA ALA A 54 -12.18 0.59 0.38
C ALA A 54 -10.94 -0.08 0.94
N PRO A 55 -9.83 0.62 1.05
CA PRO A 55 -8.64 0.04 1.66
C PRO A 55 -8.80 -0.08 3.16
N SER A 56 -8.19 -1.13 3.74
CA SER A 56 -8.11 -1.27 5.18
C SER A 56 -7.07 -0.31 5.74
N THR A 57 -7.01 -0.20 7.06
CA THR A 57 -5.94 0.56 7.70
C THR A 57 -4.58 0.04 7.27
N ALA A 58 -4.42 -1.29 7.25
CA ALA A 58 -3.16 -1.90 6.80
C ALA A 58 -2.85 -1.53 5.36
N GLY A 59 -3.87 -1.52 4.48
CA GLY A 59 -3.67 -1.13 3.09
C GLY A 59 -3.25 0.31 2.93
N ARG A 60 -3.77 1.18 3.77
CA ARG A 60 -3.40 2.60 3.70
C ARG A 60 -1.97 2.85 4.15
N GLN A 61 -1.39 1.94 4.93
CA GLN A 61 -0.07 2.12 5.52
C GLN A 61 0.99 1.20 4.92
N ALA A 62 0.61 0.26 4.07
CA ALA A 62 1.55 -0.69 3.49
C ALA A 62 2.57 0.00 2.59
N TRP A 63 3.81 -0.46 2.66
CA TRP A 63 4.89 0.17 1.92
C TRP A 63 5.81 -0.83 1.22
N GLY A 64 5.50 -2.12 1.29
CA GLY A 64 6.32 -3.14 0.64
C GLY A 64 6.14 -3.12 -0.87
N ASP A 65 7.19 -3.52 -1.57
CA ASP A 65 7.21 -3.43 -3.04
C ASP A 65 6.11 -4.23 -3.71
N ASP A 66 5.71 -5.35 -3.11
CA ASP A 66 4.71 -6.22 -3.70
C ASP A 66 3.32 -6.03 -3.10
N ASP A 67 3.16 -5.09 -2.21
CA ASP A 67 1.90 -4.95 -1.48
C ASP A 67 0.75 -4.51 -2.38
N SER A 68 1.03 -3.68 -3.38
CA SER A 68 -0.01 -3.28 -4.33
C SER A 68 -0.57 -4.48 -5.09
N ARG A 69 0.31 -5.39 -5.48
CA ARG A 69 -0.13 -6.61 -6.18
C ARG A 69 -0.92 -7.52 -5.26
N THR A 70 -0.50 -7.62 -4.01
CA THR A 70 -1.23 -8.40 -3.03
C THR A 70 -2.62 -7.82 -2.83
N ALA A 71 -2.71 -6.49 -2.70
CA ALA A 71 -3.99 -5.82 -2.54
C ALA A 71 -4.88 -6.00 -3.77
N TRP A 72 -4.30 -5.91 -4.95
CA TRP A 72 -5.08 -6.13 -6.18
C TRP A 72 -5.64 -7.54 -6.24
N ARG A 73 -4.86 -8.54 -5.86
CA ARG A 73 -5.37 -9.90 -5.81
C ARG A 73 -6.53 -10.04 -4.83
N GLU A 74 -6.52 -9.27 -3.75
CA GLU A 74 -7.66 -9.26 -2.84
C GLU A 74 -8.90 -8.66 -3.50
N VAL A 75 -8.74 -7.57 -4.26
CA VAL A 75 -9.86 -6.98 -4.99
C VAL A 75 -10.45 -7.99 -5.97
N VAL A 76 -9.60 -8.65 -6.73
CA VAL A 76 -10.06 -9.62 -7.73
C VAL A 76 -10.72 -10.83 -7.07
N ARG A 77 -10.24 -11.22 -5.89
CA ARG A 77 -10.88 -12.30 -5.16
C ARG A 77 -12.27 -11.91 -4.69
N LEU A 78 -12.42 -10.66 -4.25
CA LEU A 78 -13.73 -10.17 -3.82
C LEU A 78 -14.66 -9.95 -5.00
N VAL A 79 -14.12 -9.45 -6.10
CA VAL A 79 -14.89 -9.09 -7.30
C VAL A 79 -14.11 -9.54 -8.51
N PRO A 80 -14.30 -10.79 -8.96
CA PRO A 80 -13.52 -11.28 -10.10
C PRO A 80 -13.67 -10.45 -11.36
N GLU A 81 -14.81 -9.82 -11.57
CA GLU A 81 -15.06 -8.98 -12.75
C GLU A 81 -14.20 -7.71 -12.76
N ALA A 82 -13.57 -7.39 -11.63
CA ALA A 82 -12.69 -6.22 -11.58
C ALA A 82 -11.47 -6.37 -12.48
N ASP A 83 -11.07 -7.60 -12.80
CA ASP A 83 -9.86 -7.85 -13.57
C ASP A 83 -10.14 -7.70 -15.06
N SER A 84 -10.22 -6.46 -15.51
CA SER A 84 -10.46 -6.13 -16.90
C SER A 84 -9.46 -5.06 -17.33
N PRO A 85 -9.32 -4.82 -18.66
CA PRO A 85 -8.29 -3.92 -19.15
C PRO A 85 -8.34 -2.54 -18.49
N GLY A 86 -7.19 -2.07 -18.03
CA GLY A 86 -7.05 -0.77 -17.41
C GLY A 86 -7.33 -0.71 -15.93
N MET A 87 -7.96 -1.72 -15.37
CA MET A 87 -8.37 -1.66 -13.96
C MET A 87 -7.18 -1.78 -13.01
N TRP A 88 -6.23 -2.66 -13.33
CA TRP A 88 -5.02 -2.75 -12.51
C TRP A 88 -4.28 -1.41 -12.50
N GLU A 89 -4.17 -0.79 -13.68
CA GLU A 89 -3.46 0.48 -13.78
C GLU A 89 -4.13 1.57 -12.97
N GLN A 90 -5.45 1.61 -13.00
CA GLN A 90 -6.20 2.56 -12.16
C GLN A 90 -5.97 2.28 -10.68
N PHE A 91 -6.01 1.01 -10.30
CA PHE A 91 -5.77 0.64 -8.90
C PHE A 91 -4.37 1.02 -8.47
N ASP A 92 -3.38 0.70 -9.30
CA ASP A 92 -1.99 0.99 -8.96
C ASP A 92 -1.74 2.49 -8.83
N CYS A 93 -2.38 3.28 -9.68
CA CYS A 93 -2.29 4.74 -9.57
C CYS A 93 -2.85 5.23 -8.24
N HIS A 94 -4.01 4.70 -7.83
CA HIS A 94 -4.57 5.05 -6.53
C HIS A 94 -3.68 4.60 -5.39
N TRP A 95 -3.17 3.38 -5.47
CA TRP A 95 -2.29 2.84 -4.44
C TRP A 95 -1.03 3.69 -4.28
N THR A 96 -0.43 4.06 -5.40
CA THR A 96 0.84 4.78 -5.39
C THR A 96 0.67 6.25 -5.02
N TRP A 97 -0.37 6.90 -5.55
CA TRP A 97 -0.50 8.35 -5.46
C TRP A 97 -1.63 8.83 -4.58
N ALA A 98 -2.81 8.21 -4.66
CA ALA A 98 -3.95 8.70 -3.87
C ALA A 98 -3.71 8.51 -2.38
N ARG A 99 -3.05 7.42 -1.99
CA ARG A 99 -2.72 7.22 -0.57
C ARG A 99 -1.84 8.35 -0.04
N LEU A 100 -0.98 8.86 -0.89
CA LEU A 100 -0.04 9.90 -0.52
C LEU A 100 -0.68 11.28 -0.55
N LEU A 101 -1.46 11.56 -1.59
CA LEU A 101 -2.00 12.88 -1.85
C LEU A 101 -3.36 13.10 -1.20
N GLU A 102 -4.12 12.05 -1.00
CA GLU A 102 -5.47 12.12 -0.42
C GLU A 102 -5.64 10.99 0.59
N PRO A 103 -4.90 11.05 1.70
CA PRO A 103 -4.88 9.92 2.64
C PRO A 103 -6.22 9.63 3.32
N ASP A 104 -7.13 10.60 3.30
CA ASP A 104 -8.44 10.41 3.92
C ASP A 104 -9.52 9.98 2.96
N LYS A 105 -9.17 9.74 1.70
CA LYS A 105 -10.17 9.35 0.70
C LYS A 105 -10.77 8.00 1.10
N PRO A 106 -12.11 7.92 1.24
CA PRO A 106 -12.70 6.68 1.78
C PRO A 106 -12.66 5.51 0.82
N THR A 107 -12.76 5.76 -0.47
CA THR A 107 -12.71 4.69 -1.47
C THR A 107 -11.88 5.15 -2.67
N TRP A 108 -11.31 4.17 -3.35
CA TRP A 108 -10.64 4.38 -4.62
C TRP A 108 -11.56 3.81 -5.68
N ASN A 109 -12.06 4.68 -6.55
CA ASN A 109 -13.06 4.30 -7.53
C ASN A 109 -12.41 3.93 -8.84
N LEU A 110 -12.72 2.74 -9.33
CA LEU A 110 -12.13 2.21 -10.55
C LEU A 110 -13.25 2.00 -11.56
N GLU A 111 -13.02 2.44 -12.80
CA GLU A 111 -14.08 2.40 -13.81
C GLU A 111 -13.59 1.63 -15.04
N PRO A 112 -14.22 0.48 -15.35
CA PRO A 112 -13.79 -0.32 -16.50
C PRO A 112 -14.00 0.35 -17.84
N TRP A 113 -14.84 1.39 -17.90
CA TRP A 113 -15.12 2.11 -19.15
C TRP A 113 -14.06 3.16 -19.47
N ARG A 114 -13.13 3.43 -18.55
CA ARG A 114 -12.09 4.42 -18.84
C ARG A 114 -11.07 3.85 -19.80
N PRO A 115 -10.44 4.70 -20.62
CA PRO A 115 -9.44 4.21 -21.58
C PRO A 115 -8.18 3.72 -20.88
N VAL A 116 -7.51 2.76 -21.52
CA VAL A 116 -6.19 2.32 -21.08
C VAL A 116 -5.19 3.35 -21.58
N VAL A 117 -4.43 3.93 -20.67
CA VAL A 117 -3.52 5.03 -21.00
C VAL A 117 -2.13 4.74 -20.42
N SER A 118 -1.15 5.56 -20.85
CA SER A 118 0.20 5.45 -20.30
C SER A 118 0.23 5.81 -18.81
N PRO A 119 1.24 5.34 -18.08
CA PRO A 119 1.37 5.72 -16.66
C PRO A 119 1.45 7.23 -16.47
N GLU A 120 2.12 7.93 -17.37
CA GLU A 120 2.24 9.37 -17.28
C GLU A 120 0.90 10.06 -17.42
N ARG A 121 0.08 9.61 -18.36
CA ARG A 121 -1.25 10.16 -18.54
C ARG A 121 -2.16 9.81 -17.39
N MET A 122 -2.02 8.58 -16.88
CA MET A 122 -2.80 8.14 -15.71
C MET A 122 -2.60 9.09 -14.55
N LEU A 123 -1.34 9.42 -14.26
CA LEU A 123 -1.03 10.34 -13.17
C LEU A 123 -1.50 11.75 -13.48
N ALA A 124 -1.28 12.23 -14.71
CA ALA A 124 -1.67 13.57 -15.11
C ALA A 124 -3.18 13.79 -15.00
N GLU A 125 -3.96 12.73 -15.16
CA GLU A 125 -5.42 12.80 -15.08
C GLU A 125 -5.94 12.33 -13.71
N GLY A 126 -5.08 12.34 -12.72
CA GLY A 126 -5.51 12.09 -11.34
C GLY A 126 -6.05 10.71 -11.10
N CYS A 127 -5.50 9.71 -11.77
CA CYS A 127 -5.95 8.31 -11.71
C CYS A 127 -7.34 8.07 -12.30
N ASN A 128 -7.88 9.06 -13.00
CA ASN A 128 -9.21 9.00 -13.61
C ASN A 128 -9.13 9.36 -15.09
N PRO A 129 -8.45 8.54 -15.91
CA PRO A 129 -8.25 8.90 -17.31
C PRO A 129 -9.55 8.92 -18.08
N GLY A 130 -9.67 9.92 -18.97
CA GLY A 130 -10.77 9.99 -19.90
C GLY A 130 -12.05 10.60 -19.39
N GLY A 131 -12.03 11.21 -18.21
CA GLY A 131 -13.24 11.85 -17.72
C GLY A 131 -13.12 12.27 -16.26
N PRO A 132 -14.19 12.88 -15.75
CA PRO A 132 -14.17 13.37 -14.38
C PRO A 132 -14.19 12.22 -13.37
N GLU A 133 -13.77 12.54 -12.17
CA GLU A 133 -13.92 11.62 -11.04
C GLU A 133 -15.39 11.45 -10.72
N VAL A 134 -15.76 10.24 -10.38
CA VAL A 134 -17.16 9.93 -10.06
C VAL A 134 -17.30 9.40 -8.65
#